data_814ef3791f1bdea72c5240875872f27d
#
_entry.id   814ef3791f1bdea72c5240875872f27d
#
_cell.length_a   1.000
_cell.length_b   1.000
_cell.length_c   1.000
_cell.angle_alpha   90.00
_cell.angle_beta   90.00
_cell.angle_gamma   90.00
#
_symmetry.space_group_name_H-M   'P 1'
#
loop_
_entity.id
_entity.type
_entity.pdbx_description
1 polymer ?
#
loop_
_entity_poly.entity_id
_entity_poly.type
_entity_poly.pdbx_seq_one_letter_code
_entity_poly.pdbx_strand_id
1 'polypeptide(L)'
;MPELITNKYQPQFAQITQVDDLDVPTLWAMQAEARHDQQGLMAYVSHPETRGFLADHGFQSVSQTYFAQLNIRDFSGEPVVPVVDLEADLKAELVMLLRDHYERTHRFNPPIPNIDYAKWLFGDDNFDATHSIVRLTKQHIVAAILIFQTDNHLALKWTFGDDVATLQALWRDLLGILPIGSRLLATFDTTDVLAMSVYEHFHWHQTAPAQTLMMWPRAANNLRIQ
;
A
#
# COMPACT_ATOMS: atom_id res chain seq x y z
N MET A 1 -18.80 2.81 -16.40
CA MET A 1 -18.34 1.71 -17.28
C MET A 1 -16.96 1.27 -16.82
N PRO A 2 -16.66 -0.02 -16.82
CA PRO A 2 -15.32 -0.52 -16.55
C PRO A 2 -14.28 0.10 -17.48
N GLU A 3 -13.11 0.44 -16.92
CA GLU A 3 -12.00 1.09 -17.64
C GLU A 3 -10.67 0.47 -17.22
N LEU A 4 -9.64 0.58 -18.06
CA LEU A 4 -8.27 0.20 -17.73
C LEU A 4 -7.49 1.44 -17.30
N ILE A 5 -6.83 1.34 -16.15
CA ILE A 5 -5.91 2.38 -15.64
C ILE A 5 -4.53 1.78 -15.45
N THR A 6 -3.52 2.37 -16.07
CA THR A 6 -2.13 1.95 -15.90
C THR A 6 -1.41 2.88 -14.92
N ASN A 7 -0.85 2.29 -13.87
CA ASN A 7 0.02 3.03 -12.95
C ASN A 7 1.39 3.25 -13.63
N LYS A 8 1.77 4.52 -13.79
CA LYS A 8 3.05 4.91 -14.43
C LYS A 8 4.30 4.33 -13.73
N TYR A 9 4.21 4.02 -12.45
CA TYR A 9 5.30 3.43 -11.67
C TYR A 9 5.28 1.89 -11.70
N GLN A 10 4.17 1.29 -12.10
CA GLN A 10 3.93 -0.15 -12.14
C GLN A 10 3.19 -0.54 -13.44
N PRO A 11 3.79 -0.29 -14.61
CA PRO A 11 3.10 -0.42 -15.88
C PRO A 11 2.91 -1.87 -16.37
N GLN A 12 3.36 -2.86 -15.61
CA GLN A 12 3.28 -4.27 -16.01
C GLN A 12 1.83 -4.79 -15.98
N PHE A 13 0.96 -4.16 -15.21
CA PHE A 13 -0.45 -4.51 -15.12
C PHE A 13 -1.33 -3.27 -15.27
N ALA A 14 -2.37 -3.39 -16.09
CA ALA A 14 -3.47 -2.46 -16.13
C ALA A 14 -4.53 -2.86 -15.10
N GLN A 15 -4.99 -1.90 -14.30
CA GLN A 15 -6.04 -2.12 -13.31
C GLN A 15 -7.41 -1.93 -13.95
N ILE A 16 -8.30 -2.92 -13.79
CA ILE A 16 -9.71 -2.81 -14.14
C ILE A 16 -10.42 -2.05 -13.02
N THR A 17 -11.11 -0.95 -13.37
CA THR A 17 -12.00 -0.22 -12.46
C THR A 17 -13.44 -0.69 -12.62
N GLN A 18 -14.31 -0.41 -11.62
CA GLN A 18 -15.74 -0.74 -11.65
C GLN A 18 -16.01 -2.21 -12.05
N VAL A 19 -15.26 -3.11 -11.43
CA VAL A 19 -15.24 -4.55 -11.77
C VAL A 19 -16.59 -5.26 -11.59
N ASP A 20 -17.47 -4.71 -10.76
CA ASP A 20 -18.79 -5.31 -10.50
C ASP A 20 -19.77 -5.13 -11.67
N ASP A 21 -19.47 -4.20 -12.60
CA ASP A 21 -20.25 -3.95 -13.83
C ASP A 21 -19.66 -4.69 -15.04
N LEU A 22 -18.72 -5.62 -14.84
CA LEU A 22 -17.96 -6.27 -15.90
C LEU A 22 -18.73 -7.46 -16.48
N ASP A 23 -18.94 -7.44 -17.79
CA ASP A 23 -19.47 -8.57 -18.56
C ASP A 23 -18.38 -9.24 -19.40
N VAL A 24 -18.70 -10.41 -19.97
CA VAL A 24 -17.75 -11.22 -20.77
C VAL A 24 -17.23 -10.45 -22.00
N PRO A 25 -18.06 -9.78 -22.83
CA PRO A 25 -17.58 -9.00 -23.96
C PRO A 25 -16.61 -7.89 -23.56
N THR A 26 -16.93 -7.14 -22.51
CA THR A 26 -16.08 -6.06 -21.98
C THR A 26 -14.76 -6.61 -21.46
N LEU A 27 -14.78 -7.71 -20.70
CA LEU A 27 -13.57 -8.37 -20.23
C LEU A 27 -12.67 -8.83 -21.38
N TRP A 28 -13.24 -9.41 -22.43
CA TRP A 28 -12.46 -9.83 -23.60
C TRP A 28 -11.83 -8.66 -24.36
N ALA A 29 -12.54 -7.54 -24.47
CA ALA A 29 -12.00 -6.31 -25.06
C ALA A 29 -10.79 -5.81 -24.24
N MET A 30 -10.91 -5.74 -22.91
CA MET A 30 -9.83 -5.35 -22.00
C MET A 30 -8.64 -6.33 -22.06
N GLN A 31 -8.89 -7.63 -22.13
CA GLN A 31 -7.84 -8.62 -22.33
C GLN A 31 -7.11 -8.47 -23.67
N ALA A 32 -7.81 -8.05 -24.73
CA ALA A 32 -7.21 -7.78 -26.03
C ALA A 32 -6.33 -6.53 -25.99
N GLU A 33 -6.80 -5.45 -25.35
CA GLU A 33 -6.08 -4.20 -25.15
C GLU A 33 -4.81 -4.42 -24.31
N ALA A 34 -4.94 -5.04 -23.12
CA ALA A 34 -3.79 -5.34 -22.27
C ALA A 34 -2.75 -6.22 -22.98
N ARG A 35 -3.18 -7.20 -23.80
CA ARG A 35 -2.26 -8.00 -24.62
C ARG A 35 -1.54 -7.20 -25.68
N HIS A 36 -2.23 -6.24 -26.33
CA HIS A 36 -1.61 -5.33 -27.30
C HIS A 36 -0.48 -4.54 -26.64
N ASP A 37 -0.69 -4.08 -25.40
CA ASP A 37 0.26 -3.28 -24.63
C ASP A 37 1.25 -4.13 -23.82
N GLN A 38 1.22 -5.46 -23.99
CA GLN A 38 2.06 -6.43 -23.28
C GLN A 38 1.90 -6.39 -21.76
N GLN A 39 0.73 -5.98 -21.28
CA GLN A 39 0.39 -5.88 -19.87
C GLN A 39 -0.41 -7.10 -19.39
N GLY A 40 -0.33 -7.39 -18.09
CA GLY A 40 -1.31 -8.19 -17.38
C GLY A 40 -2.53 -7.35 -16.99
N LEU A 41 -3.53 -8.00 -16.41
CA LEU A 41 -4.67 -7.33 -15.81
C LEU A 41 -4.68 -7.54 -14.31
N MET A 42 -5.11 -6.52 -13.57
CA MET A 42 -5.27 -6.54 -12.12
C MET A 42 -6.64 -5.97 -11.74
N ALA A 43 -7.27 -6.55 -10.72
CA ALA A 43 -8.54 -6.07 -10.18
C ALA A 43 -8.57 -6.18 -8.66
N TYR A 44 -9.19 -5.20 -7.99
CA TYR A 44 -9.55 -5.26 -6.58
C TYR A 44 -11.02 -5.64 -6.46
N VAL A 45 -11.34 -6.74 -5.80
CA VAL A 45 -12.68 -7.34 -5.80
C VAL A 45 -13.14 -7.63 -4.38
N SER A 46 -14.25 -7.02 -3.97
CA SER A 46 -14.89 -7.27 -2.67
C SER A 46 -16.04 -8.28 -2.75
N HIS A 47 -16.71 -8.38 -3.90
CA HIS A 47 -17.88 -9.24 -4.09
C HIS A 47 -17.50 -10.67 -4.50
N PRO A 48 -18.02 -11.72 -3.80
CA PRO A 48 -17.71 -13.11 -4.12
C PRO A 48 -18.10 -13.52 -5.54
N GLU A 49 -19.20 -12.99 -6.06
CA GLU A 49 -19.68 -13.30 -7.43
C GLU A 49 -18.70 -12.77 -8.49
N THR A 50 -18.27 -11.51 -8.38
CA THR A 50 -17.27 -10.91 -9.27
C THR A 50 -15.93 -11.65 -9.18
N ARG A 51 -15.55 -12.09 -7.98
CA ARG A 51 -14.35 -12.90 -7.77
C ARG A 51 -14.45 -14.24 -8.51
N GLY A 52 -15.57 -14.95 -8.38
CA GLY A 52 -15.82 -16.19 -9.12
C GLY A 52 -15.77 -15.98 -10.62
N PHE A 53 -16.45 -14.95 -11.12
CA PHE A 53 -16.43 -14.58 -12.54
C PHE A 53 -15.01 -14.36 -13.07
N LEU A 54 -14.17 -13.58 -12.38
CA LEU A 54 -12.80 -13.33 -12.81
C LEU A 54 -11.92 -14.59 -12.71
N ALA A 55 -12.09 -15.40 -11.66
CA ALA A 55 -11.38 -16.67 -11.53
C ALA A 55 -11.67 -17.63 -12.68
N ASP A 56 -12.92 -17.75 -13.12
CA ASP A 56 -13.34 -18.55 -14.28
C ASP A 56 -12.73 -18.04 -15.59
N HIS A 57 -12.30 -16.77 -15.62
CA HIS A 57 -11.65 -16.12 -16.77
C HIS A 57 -10.13 -16.00 -16.64
N GLY A 58 -9.52 -16.78 -15.72
CA GLY A 58 -8.07 -16.94 -15.64
C GLY A 58 -7.33 -15.99 -14.69
N PHE A 59 -8.06 -15.24 -13.88
CA PHE A 59 -7.45 -14.45 -12.80
C PHE A 59 -7.12 -15.34 -11.60
N GLN A 60 -6.04 -14.99 -10.91
CA GLN A 60 -5.58 -15.67 -9.70
C GLN A 60 -5.51 -14.67 -8.55
N SER A 61 -5.94 -15.08 -7.36
CA SER A 61 -5.80 -14.27 -6.15
C SER A 61 -4.35 -14.23 -5.71
N VAL A 62 -3.80 -13.03 -5.48
CA VAL A 62 -2.40 -12.82 -5.07
C VAL A 62 -2.28 -12.24 -3.67
N SER A 63 -3.25 -11.45 -3.24
CA SER A 63 -3.29 -10.85 -1.91
C SER A 63 -4.70 -10.47 -1.49
N GLN A 64 -4.82 -10.07 -0.23
CA GLN A 64 -6.04 -9.50 0.33
C GLN A 64 -5.72 -8.15 0.93
N THR A 65 -6.52 -7.15 0.58
CA THR A 65 -6.37 -5.76 1.00
C THR A 65 -7.49 -5.38 1.95
N TYR A 66 -7.14 -4.84 3.10
CA TYR A 66 -8.04 -4.36 4.14
C TYR A 66 -8.06 -2.84 4.15
N PHE A 67 -9.24 -2.26 3.94
CA PHE A 67 -9.47 -0.83 4.11
C PHE A 67 -9.93 -0.59 5.54
N ALA A 68 -9.18 0.20 6.27
CA ALA A 68 -9.33 0.35 7.70
C ALA A 68 -9.37 1.82 8.10
N GLN A 69 -10.14 2.13 9.14
CA GLN A 69 -10.22 3.46 9.71
C GLN A 69 -10.01 3.39 11.22
N LEU A 70 -9.24 4.32 11.75
CA LEU A 70 -9.08 4.53 13.18
C LEU A 70 -9.50 5.94 13.55
N ASN A 71 -10.38 6.07 14.56
CA ASN A 71 -10.71 7.36 15.16
C ASN A 71 -9.72 7.61 16.31
N ILE A 72 -8.99 8.71 16.22
CA ILE A 72 -7.96 9.05 17.20
C ILE A 72 -8.62 9.51 18.50
N ARG A 73 -8.24 8.86 19.58
CA ARG A 73 -8.67 9.16 20.95
C ARG A 73 -7.46 9.64 21.75
N ASP A 74 -7.66 9.88 23.03
CA ASP A 74 -6.56 10.17 23.95
C ASP A 74 -5.69 8.91 24.17
N PHE A 75 -4.49 8.92 23.61
CA PHE A 75 -3.47 7.91 23.80
C PHE A 75 -2.25 8.55 24.46
N SER A 76 -1.57 7.83 25.33
CA SER A 76 -0.25 8.19 25.83
C SER A 76 0.81 7.49 25.01
N GLY A 77 1.76 8.24 24.43
CA GLY A 77 2.91 7.74 23.70
C GLY A 77 4.23 8.25 24.30
N GLU A 78 5.32 7.60 23.93
CA GLU A 78 6.67 8.07 24.22
C GLU A 78 7.09 9.16 23.20
N PRO A 79 8.07 10.01 23.53
CA PRO A 79 8.62 10.96 22.57
C PRO A 79 9.14 10.29 21.31
N VAL A 80 8.79 10.85 20.16
CA VAL A 80 9.16 10.35 18.83
C VAL A 80 9.97 11.35 18.06
N VAL A 81 10.62 10.92 16.99
CA VAL A 81 11.35 11.80 16.08
C VAL A 81 10.48 12.03 14.83
N PRO A 82 9.91 13.24 14.64
CA PRO A 82 9.19 13.57 13.42
C PRO A 82 10.13 13.61 12.22
N VAL A 83 9.61 13.24 11.04
CA VAL A 83 10.42 13.24 9.80
C VAL A 83 10.88 14.66 9.42
N VAL A 84 10.12 15.69 9.79
CA VAL A 84 10.51 17.09 9.56
C VAL A 84 11.83 17.43 10.24
N ASP A 85 12.13 16.83 11.40
CA ASP A 85 13.32 17.11 12.21
C ASP A 85 14.53 16.24 11.85
N LEU A 86 14.40 15.33 10.88
CA LEU A 86 15.51 14.48 10.46
C LEU A 86 16.58 15.27 9.72
N GLU A 87 17.84 14.99 10.06
CA GLU A 87 19.01 15.44 9.30
C GLU A 87 19.06 14.77 7.91
N ALA A 88 19.85 15.37 7.00
CA ALA A 88 19.91 14.96 5.59
C ALA A 88 20.27 13.47 5.41
N ASP A 89 21.21 12.96 6.22
CA ASP A 89 21.66 11.56 6.16
C ASP A 89 20.54 10.59 6.56
N LEU A 90 19.77 10.92 7.59
CA LEU A 90 18.61 10.13 8.02
C LEU A 90 17.46 10.22 7.03
N LYS A 91 17.26 11.38 6.37
CA LYS A 91 16.28 11.48 5.25
C LYS A 91 16.68 10.60 4.08
N ALA A 92 17.98 10.54 3.76
CA ALA A 92 18.47 9.63 2.72
C ALA A 92 18.30 8.15 3.10
N GLU A 93 18.56 7.78 4.35
CA GLU A 93 18.32 6.44 4.89
C GLU A 93 16.83 6.08 4.83
N LEU A 94 15.93 7.00 5.23
CA LEU A 94 14.47 6.79 5.13
C LEU A 94 14.02 6.48 3.70
N VAL A 95 14.56 7.21 2.71
CA VAL A 95 14.24 6.98 1.29
C VAL A 95 14.73 5.61 0.83
N MET A 96 15.91 5.15 1.26
CA MET A 96 16.40 3.82 0.94
C MET A 96 15.51 2.73 1.55
N LEU A 97 15.13 2.87 2.82
CA LEU A 97 14.24 1.93 3.50
C LEU A 97 12.84 1.89 2.86
N LEU A 98 12.30 3.05 2.48
CA LEU A 98 11.03 3.13 1.75
C LEU A 98 11.11 2.40 0.41
N ARG A 99 12.18 2.60 -0.37
CA ARG A 99 12.40 1.89 -1.64
C ARG A 99 12.39 0.38 -1.42
N ASP A 100 13.23 -0.10 -0.50
CA ASP A 100 13.41 -1.53 -0.25
C ASP A 100 12.12 -2.18 0.27
N HIS A 101 11.36 -1.45 1.10
CA HIS A 101 10.03 -1.86 1.55
C HIS A 101 9.04 -1.94 0.38
N TYR A 102 8.96 -0.88 -0.44
CA TYR A 102 8.03 -0.80 -1.56
C TYR A 102 8.29 -1.90 -2.60
N GLU A 103 9.54 -2.12 -2.99
CA GLU A 103 9.92 -3.17 -3.94
C GLU A 103 9.58 -4.57 -3.42
N ARG A 104 9.81 -4.81 -2.12
CA ARG A 104 9.51 -6.10 -1.47
C ARG A 104 8.01 -6.39 -1.41
N THR A 105 7.19 -5.40 -1.08
CA THR A 105 5.73 -5.58 -0.92
C THR A 105 5.00 -5.62 -2.25
N HIS A 106 5.58 -5.06 -3.32
CA HIS A 106 5.00 -5.04 -4.67
C HIS A 106 5.60 -6.09 -5.61
N ARG A 107 6.06 -7.21 -5.09
CA ARG A 107 6.72 -8.27 -5.88
C ARG A 107 5.87 -8.87 -7.02
N PHE A 108 4.55 -8.81 -6.92
CA PHE A 108 3.62 -9.28 -7.97
C PHE A 108 3.42 -8.26 -9.09
N ASN A 109 3.57 -6.99 -8.78
CA ASN A 109 3.56 -5.88 -9.73
C ASN A 109 4.73 -4.94 -9.41
N PRO A 110 5.97 -5.34 -9.72
CA PRO A 110 7.15 -4.59 -9.31
C PRO A 110 7.20 -3.23 -9.98
N PRO A 111 7.74 -2.22 -9.26
CA PRO A 111 7.92 -0.90 -9.82
C PRO A 111 8.94 -0.87 -10.97
N ILE A 112 8.85 0.16 -11.81
CA ILE A 112 9.90 0.44 -12.79
C ILE A 112 11.23 0.73 -12.08
N PRO A 113 12.39 0.39 -12.70
CA PRO A 113 13.67 0.79 -12.16
C PRO A 113 13.83 2.32 -12.16
N ASN A 114 14.67 2.81 -11.24
CA ASN A 114 15.06 4.22 -11.16
C ASN A 114 13.94 5.21 -10.80
N ILE A 115 12.96 4.79 -9.99
CA ILE A 115 12.04 5.74 -9.36
C ILE A 115 12.84 6.66 -8.43
N ASP A 116 12.62 7.97 -8.55
CA ASP A 116 13.12 8.95 -7.58
C ASP A 116 12.20 8.94 -6.33
N TYR A 117 12.50 8.04 -5.41
CA TYR A 117 11.72 7.89 -4.18
C TYR A 117 11.82 9.13 -3.27
N ALA A 118 12.91 9.88 -3.33
CA ALA A 118 13.04 11.11 -2.57
C ALA A 118 12.05 12.17 -3.08
N LYS A 119 11.99 12.37 -4.39
CA LYS A 119 11.01 13.26 -5.01
C LYS A 119 9.58 12.74 -4.81
N TRP A 120 9.38 11.43 -4.86
CA TRP A 120 8.06 10.84 -4.66
C TRP A 120 7.53 11.05 -3.24
N LEU A 121 8.39 10.95 -2.21
CA LEU A 121 8.02 11.17 -0.82
C LEU A 121 7.96 12.67 -0.50
N PHE A 122 9.09 13.37 -0.62
CA PHE A 122 9.23 14.75 -0.16
C PHE A 122 8.70 15.80 -1.14
N GLY A 123 8.42 15.42 -2.38
CA GLY A 123 7.80 16.28 -3.39
C GLY A 123 6.28 16.14 -3.49
N ASP A 124 5.65 15.34 -2.65
CA ASP A 124 4.17 15.24 -2.58
C ASP A 124 3.67 16.29 -1.58
N ASP A 125 2.85 17.23 -2.06
CA ASP A 125 2.29 18.34 -1.24
C ASP A 125 1.40 17.84 -0.08
N ASN A 126 0.92 16.61 -0.16
CA ASN A 126 0.12 15.98 0.89
C ASN A 126 0.97 15.27 1.95
N PHE A 127 2.28 15.15 1.76
CA PHE A 127 3.15 14.47 2.73
C PHE A 127 3.21 15.26 4.04
N ASP A 128 2.76 14.65 5.13
CA ASP A 128 2.76 15.25 6.46
C ASP A 128 4.04 14.84 7.22
N ALA A 129 5.12 15.57 7.00
CA ALA A 129 6.40 15.32 7.67
C ALA A 129 6.37 15.56 9.18
N THR A 130 5.38 16.31 9.69
CA THR A 130 5.19 16.59 11.11
C THR A 130 4.59 15.41 11.86
N HIS A 131 3.60 14.74 11.26
CA HIS A 131 2.97 13.57 11.85
C HIS A 131 3.56 12.24 11.32
N SER A 132 4.44 12.31 10.33
CA SER A 132 5.27 11.14 9.95
C SER A 132 6.41 11.00 10.93
N ILE A 133 6.62 9.79 11.47
CA ILE A 133 7.57 9.57 12.55
C ILE A 133 8.50 8.40 12.27
N VAL A 134 9.69 8.45 12.89
CA VAL A 134 10.64 7.35 12.87
C VAL A 134 11.08 6.97 14.29
N ARG A 135 11.52 5.74 14.44
CA ARG A 135 12.26 5.28 15.62
C ARG A 135 13.71 5.05 15.25
N LEU A 136 14.58 5.60 16.08
CA LEU A 136 16.03 5.49 15.91
C LEU A 136 16.63 4.53 16.93
N THR A 137 17.58 3.72 16.49
CA THR A 137 18.49 2.94 17.36
C THR A 137 19.91 3.14 16.87
N LYS A 138 20.79 3.62 17.75
CA LYS A 138 22.20 3.94 17.43
C LYS A 138 22.33 4.82 16.17
N GLN A 139 21.49 5.83 16.04
CA GLN A 139 21.42 6.77 14.91
C GLN A 139 20.99 6.14 13.57
N HIS A 140 20.37 4.97 13.55
CA HIS A 140 19.77 4.35 12.38
C HIS A 140 18.26 4.22 12.54
N ILE A 141 17.53 4.33 11.44
CA ILE A 141 16.07 4.16 11.42
C ILE A 141 15.75 2.67 11.51
N VAL A 142 15.04 2.27 12.57
CA VAL A 142 14.59 0.88 12.78
C VAL A 142 13.08 0.69 12.55
N ALA A 143 12.32 1.78 12.49
CA ALA A 143 10.91 1.76 12.08
C ALA A 143 10.47 3.15 11.61
N ALA A 144 9.49 3.20 10.71
CA ALA A 144 8.91 4.43 10.19
C ALA A 144 7.40 4.26 9.95
N ILE A 145 6.66 5.37 10.14
CA ILE A 145 5.26 5.51 9.78
C ILE A 145 5.13 6.81 9.01
N LEU A 146 4.65 6.73 7.76
CA LEU A 146 4.56 7.87 6.85
C LEU A 146 3.10 8.21 6.60
N ILE A 147 2.72 9.41 7.04
CA ILE A 147 1.36 9.95 7.02
C ILE A 147 1.24 10.98 5.90
N PHE A 148 0.09 10.99 5.27
CA PHE A 148 -0.30 11.98 4.27
C PHE A 148 -1.58 12.65 4.73
N GLN A 149 -1.72 13.92 4.44
CA GLN A 149 -2.90 14.69 4.76
C GLN A 149 -3.77 14.81 3.51
N THR A 150 -5.06 14.52 3.67
CA THR A 150 -6.07 14.83 2.68
C THR A 150 -7.00 15.90 3.24
N ASP A 151 -7.92 16.42 2.47
CA ASP A 151 -8.79 17.54 2.87
C ASP A 151 -9.50 17.34 4.22
N ASN A 152 -9.83 16.09 4.56
CA ASN A 152 -10.67 15.79 5.73
C ASN A 152 -10.13 14.68 6.65
N HIS A 153 -8.99 14.08 6.37
CA HIS A 153 -8.44 12.97 7.16
C HIS A 153 -6.95 12.78 6.98
N LEU A 154 -6.36 12.05 7.89
CA LEU A 154 -4.99 11.55 7.76
C LEU A 154 -5.02 10.20 7.03
N ALA A 155 -4.04 9.96 6.18
CA ALA A 155 -3.91 8.71 5.44
C ALA A 155 -2.54 8.08 5.71
N LEU A 156 -2.54 6.84 6.20
CA LEU A 156 -1.33 6.02 6.21
C LEU A 156 -0.98 5.65 4.77
N LYS A 157 0.25 5.94 4.36
CA LYS A 157 0.78 5.46 3.07
C LYS A 157 1.75 4.32 3.24
N TRP A 158 2.68 4.44 4.20
CA TRP A 158 3.67 3.40 4.46
C TRP A 158 3.94 3.26 5.95
N THR A 159 4.12 2.02 6.38
CA THR A 159 4.53 1.64 7.71
C THR A 159 5.47 0.44 7.60
N PHE A 160 6.66 0.55 8.16
CA PHE A 160 7.67 -0.52 8.09
C PHE A 160 8.62 -0.45 9.28
N GLY A 161 9.34 -1.53 9.52
CA GLY A 161 10.29 -1.63 10.62
C GLY A 161 11.09 -2.91 10.55
N ASP A 162 12.02 -3.07 11.49
CA ASP A 162 12.87 -4.25 11.59
C ASP A 162 12.11 -5.45 12.18
N ASP A 163 11.19 -5.18 13.13
CA ASP A 163 10.40 -6.20 13.81
C ASP A 163 9.03 -5.68 14.25
N VAL A 164 8.14 -6.63 14.57
CA VAL A 164 6.75 -6.39 14.99
C VAL A 164 6.68 -5.52 16.26
N ALA A 165 7.50 -5.83 17.28
CA ALA A 165 7.41 -5.15 18.57
C ALA A 165 7.80 -3.69 18.46
N THR A 166 8.88 -3.40 17.73
CA THR A 166 9.37 -2.05 17.44
C THR A 166 8.32 -1.25 16.66
N LEU A 167 7.72 -1.86 15.64
CA LEU A 167 6.71 -1.18 14.82
C LEU A 167 5.44 -0.91 15.61
N GLN A 168 4.92 -1.87 16.38
CA GLN A 168 3.73 -1.68 17.22
C GLN A 168 3.96 -0.65 18.34
N ALA A 169 5.18 -0.57 18.89
CA ALA A 169 5.54 0.48 19.84
C ALA A 169 5.49 1.86 19.17
N LEU A 170 6.09 2.01 17.98
CA LEU A 170 6.05 3.26 17.23
C LEU A 170 4.62 3.67 16.87
N TRP A 171 3.74 2.71 16.58
CA TRP A 171 2.31 2.98 16.34
C TRP A 171 1.59 3.54 17.57
N ARG A 172 1.87 3.01 18.77
CA ARG A 172 1.32 3.58 20.03
C ARG A 172 1.75 5.02 20.23
N ASP A 173 3.02 5.32 19.94
CA ASP A 173 3.56 6.67 20.06
C ASP A 173 2.92 7.61 19.02
N LEU A 174 2.73 7.15 17.76
CA LEU A 174 2.02 7.93 16.75
C LEU A 174 0.61 8.32 17.23
N LEU A 175 -0.15 7.36 17.76
CA LEU A 175 -1.50 7.62 18.23
C LEU A 175 -1.54 8.65 19.38
N GLY A 176 -0.45 8.76 20.16
CA GLY A 176 -0.30 9.74 21.22
C GLY A 176 -0.03 11.18 20.74
N ILE A 177 0.45 11.36 19.51
CA ILE A 177 0.73 12.69 18.96
C ILE A 177 -0.29 13.17 17.92
N LEU A 178 -1.10 12.27 17.36
CA LEU A 178 -2.13 12.64 16.40
C LEU A 178 -3.24 13.44 17.06
N PRO A 179 -3.83 14.44 16.36
CA PRO A 179 -4.89 15.27 16.93
C PRO A 179 -6.11 14.43 17.36
N ILE A 180 -6.53 14.60 18.62
CA ILE A 180 -7.73 13.93 19.15
C ILE A 180 -8.95 14.29 18.31
N GLY A 181 -9.75 13.28 17.96
CA GLY A 181 -10.94 13.44 17.11
C GLY A 181 -10.64 13.39 15.62
N SER A 182 -9.36 13.35 15.21
CA SER A 182 -9.01 13.12 13.80
C SER A 182 -9.30 11.68 13.38
N ARG A 183 -9.33 11.47 12.05
CA ARG A 183 -9.57 10.18 11.42
C ARG A 183 -8.32 9.77 10.65
N LEU A 184 -7.82 8.58 10.95
CA LEU A 184 -6.73 7.97 10.21
C LEU A 184 -7.27 6.85 9.32
N LEU A 185 -7.11 6.97 8.02
CA LEU A 185 -7.40 5.92 7.06
C LEU A 185 -6.12 5.14 6.73
N ALA A 186 -6.25 3.84 6.57
CA ALA A 186 -5.14 2.96 6.25
C ALA A 186 -5.57 1.86 5.29
N THR A 187 -4.62 1.42 4.49
CA THR A 187 -4.78 0.24 3.65
C THR A 187 -3.69 -0.75 4.04
N PHE A 188 -4.10 -1.97 4.41
CA PHE A 188 -3.20 -3.06 4.77
C PHE A 188 -3.34 -4.18 3.76
N ASP A 189 -2.22 -4.73 3.31
CA ASP A 189 -2.19 -5.82 2.34
C ASP A 189 -1.45 -7.04 2.92
N THR A 190 -1.94 -8.23 2.65
CA THR A 190 -1.35 -9.48 3.17
C THR A 190 0.06 -9.78 2.65
N THR A 191 0.54 -9.03 1.65
CA THR A 191 1.94 -9.09 1.22
C THR A 191 2.90 -8.43 2.20
N ASP A 192 2.39 -7.57 3.10
CA ASP A 192 3.17 -6.87 4.13
C ASP A 192 2.85 -7.42 5.53
N VAL A 193 3.62 -8.41 5.95
CA VAL A 193 3.43 -9.10 7.24
C VAL A 193 3.57 -8.16 8.44
N LEU A 194 4.46 -7.17 8.37
CA LEU A 194 4.66 -6.22 9.46
C LEU A 194 3.50 -5.23 9.56
N ALA A 195 3.04 -4.69 8.45
CA ALA A 195 1.85 -3.85 8.43
C ALA A 195 0.60 -4.63 8.88
N MET A 196 0.46 -5.90 8.47
CA MET A 196 -0.62 -6.76 8.95
C MET A 196 -0.59 -6.97 10.46
N SER A 197 0.58 -7.05 11.10
CA SER A 197 0.69 -7.13 12.56
C SER A 197 0.14 -5.89 13.28
N VAL A 198 0.24 -4.73 12.65
CA VAL A 198 -0.38 -3.48 13.13
C VAL A 198 -1.90 -3.54 12.97
N TYR A 199 -2.36 -3.99 11.80
CA TYR A 199 -3.79 -4.16 11.55
C TYR A 199 -4.44 -5.11 12.58
N GLU A 200 -3.82 -6.20 12.93
CA GLU A 200 -4.32 -7.17 13.91
C GLU A 200 -4.25 -6.69 15.36
N HIS A 201 -3.29 -5.79 15.66
CA HIS A 201 -3.05 -5.32 17.03
C HIS A 201 -3.98 -4.18 17.46
N PHE A 202 -4.36 -3.28 16.55
CA PHE A 202 -5.18 -2.11 16.85
C PHE A 202 -6.64 -2.33 16.42
N HIS A 203 -7.58 -1.68 17.13
CA HIS A 203 -9.02 -1.81 16.89
C HIS A 203 -9.50 -0.91 15.73
N TRP A 204 -9.24 -1.34 14.51
CA TRP A 204 -9.68 -0.65 13.31
C TRP A 204 -11.17 -0.89 13.05
N HIS A 205 -11.85 0.15 12.58
CA HIS A 205 -13.13 -0.01 11.88
C HIS A 205 -12.83 -0.47 10.46
N GLN A 206 -13.39 -1.59 10.07
CA GLN A 206 -13.11 -2.25 8.80
C GLN A 206 -14.26 -2.11 7.84
N THR A 207 -13.96 -2.01 6.54
CA THR A 207 -14.88 -2.36 5.47
C THR A 207 -14.63 -3.80 5.03
N ALA A 208 -15.50 -4.34 4.18
CA ALA A 208 -15.25 -5.66 3.60
C ALA A 208 -13.89 -5.65 2.85
N PRO A 209 -13.03 -6.65 3.09
CA PRO A 209 -11.74 -6.71 2.42
C PRO A 209 -11.91 -6.96 0.92
N ALA A 210 -11.01 -6.38 0.13
CA ALA A 210 -10.90 -6.69 -1.29
C ALA A 210 -9.81 -7.72 -1.54
N GLN A 211 -10.03 -8.64 -2.48
CA GLN A 211 -8.98 -9.49 -3.01
C GLN A 211 -8.34 -8.83 -4.22
N THR A 212 -7.02 -8.85 -4.27
CA THR A 212 -6.26 -8.51 -5.47
C THR A 212 -6.19 -9.73 -6.35
N LEU A 213 -6.81 -9.64 -7.50
CA LEU A 213 -6.81 -10.68 -8.54
C LEU A 213 -5.93 -10.22 -9.71
N MET A 214 -5.09 -11.11 -10.22
CA MET A 214 -4.19 -10.82 -11.33
C MET A 214 -4.29 -11.88 -12.42
N MET A 215 -4.21 -11.43 -13.67
CA MET A 215 -4.04 -12.26 -14.86
C MET A 215 -2.75 -11.83 -15.56
N TRP A 216 -1.77 -12.73 -15.62
CA TRP A 216 -0.47 -12.45 -16.23
C TRP A 216 -0.54 -12.45 -17.76
N PRO A 217 0.33 -11.68 -18.45
CA PRO A 217 0.49 -11.79 -19.89
C PRO A 217 0.84 -13.22 -20.29
N ARG A 218 0.30 -13.72 -21.39
CA ARG A 218 0.53 -15.10 -21.83
C ARG A 218 2.01 -15.48 -22.05
N ALA A 219 2.87 -14.51 -22.35
CA ALA A 219 4.30 -14.71 -22.50
C ALA A 219 5.06 -14.98 -21.18
N ALA A 220 4.50 -14.57 -20.03
CA ALA A 220 5.11 -14.76 -18.70
C ALA A 220 4.81 -16.14 -18.08
N ASN A 221 4.00 -17.00 -18.71
CA ASN A 221 3.63 -18.33 -18.19
C ASN A 221 4.83 -19.32 -18.05
N ASN A 222 6.05 -18.91 -18.42
CA ASN A 222 7.27 -19.71 -18.19
C ASN A 222 7.98 -19.42 -16.85
N LEU A 223 7.52 -18.44 -16.09
CA LEU A 223 8.01 -18.19 -14.73
C LEU A 223 7.01 -18.79 -13.74
N ARG A 224 6.85 -20.12 -13.75
CA ARG A 224 6.22 -20.83 -12.64
C ARG A 224 7.11 -20.63 -11.41
N ILE A 225 6.51 -20.04 -10.40
CA ILE A 225 7.04 -19.95 -9.03
C ILE A 225 7.50 -21.35 -8.62
N GLN A 226 8.82 -21.55 -8.49
CA GLN A 226 9.41 -22.66 -7.78
C GLN A 226 9.52 -22.30 -6.30
#